data_c260a1115eacd9017803bedd75eb247b
#
_entry.id   c260a1115eacd9017803bedd75eb247b
#
_cell.length_a   1.000
_cell.length_b   1.000
_cell.length_c   1.000
_cell.angle_alpha   90.00
_cell.angle_beta   90.00
_cell.angle_gamma   90.00
#
_symmetry.space_group_name_H-M   'P 1'
#
loop_
_entity.id
_entity.type
_entity.pdbx_description
1 polymer ?
#
loop_
_entity_poly.entity_id
_entity_poly.type
_entity_poly.pdbx_seq_one_letter_code
_entity_poly.pdbx_strand_id
1 'polypeptide(L)'
;MNPARRACQPAVAASLLVCAALVLASAIAATSRALTPPQGKKKRPVAPNRVPPAKPAEAHIPFRAGEKLDYRILWSKFFVNAGTVRLAVIERRPFHGKEAWHFQAQAHTIDTVRMLFALDDQFDSYSEPGAMVGLQYEMYLREQGKEQNSVFRMTSEGTPAPGSGTAVRVLPGTRDPFGLVFFLRAVDWQRSGKVHCPVFDGKKLYEVMARLELERGEARVPAGVYAASRIEVRVFERGTEVPQTRFWLWLAHDAARTPVLVEAEIPFGVARVELTGAE
;
A
#
# COMPACT_ATOMS: atom_id res chain seq x y z
N MET A 1 30.60 -20.47 31.94
CA MET A 1 29.27 -19.88 32.20
C MET A 1 29.22 -18.54 31.52
N ASN A 2 28.55 -18.44 30.39
CA ASN A 2 28.41 -17.18 29.66
C ASN A 2 27.03 -17.17 28.97
N PRO A 3 26.03 -16.41 29.46
CA PRO A 3 24.78 -16.22 28.73
C PRO A 3 24.86 -14.92 27.92
N ALA A 4 25.21 -15.03 26.65
CA ALA A 4 25.03 -13.94 25.71
C ALA A 4 23.53 -13.68 25.53
N ARG A 5 23.00 -12.69 26.21
CA ARG A 5 21.67 -12.11 25.93
C ARG A 5 21.76 -11.44 24.57
N ARG A 6 21.15 -12.07 23.56
CA ARG A 6 20.87 -11.43 22.27
C ARG A 6 19.85 -10.32 22.51
N ALA A 7 20.31 -9.11 22.44
CA ALA A 7 19.46 -7.93 22.39
C ALA A 7 18.55 -8.04 21.15
N CYS A 8 17.25 -8.02 21.39
CA CYS A 8 16.24 -7.94 20.36
C CYS A 8 16.40 -6.60 19.62
N GLN A 9 16.72 -6.62 18.34
CA GLN A 9 17.00 -5.44 17.56
C GLN A 9 15.72 -4.62 17.36
N PRO A 10 15.72 -3.31 17.63
CA PRO A 10 14.56 -2.42 17.39
C PRO A 10 14.34 -2.06 15.92
N ALA A 11 15.14 -2.60 15.00
CA ALA A 11 15.11 -2.29 13.58
C ALA A 11 13.78 -2.65 12.86
N VAL A 12 12.98 -3.55 13.43
CA VAL A 12 11.69 -3.97 12.84
C VAL A 12 10.57 -2.94 13.10
N ALA A 13 10.70 -2.14 14.17
CA ALA A 13 9.62 -1.23 14.58
C ALA A 13 9.55 0.08 13.76
N ALA A 14 10.62 0.49 13.13
CA ALA A 14 10.69 1.77 12.43
C ALA A 14 10.39 1.66 10.92
N SER A 15 10.72 0.55 10.27
CA SER A 15 10.14 0.22 8.94
C SER A 15 8.61 0.17 8.99
N LEU A 16 8.06 -0.16 10.16
CA LEU A 16 6.62 -0.16 10.44
C LEU A 16 5.99 1.25 10.47
N LEU A 17 6.74 2.29 10.83
CA LEU A 17 6.20 3.64 10.98
C LEU A 17 5.97 4.36 9.63
N VAL A 18 6.85 4.16 8.68
CA VAL A 18 6.69 4.72 7.32
C VAL A 18 5.77 3.84 6.50
N CYS A 19 5.85 2.53 6.69
CA CYS A 19 5.02 1.56 5.98
C CYS A 19 3.59 1.44 6.53
N ALA A 20 3.33 1.62 7.83
CA ALA A 20 1.97 1.54 8.38
C ALA A 20 1.03 2.64 7.88
N ALA A 21 1.59 3.76 7.45
CA ALA A 21 0.81 4.84 6.85
C ALA A 21 0.55 4.65 5.35
N LEU A 22 1.35 3.85 4.66
CA LEU A 22 1.28 3.65 3.21
C LEU A 22 1.32 2.19 2.79
N VAL A 23 1.76 1.26 3.65
CA VAL A 23 2.03 -0.13 3.26
C VAL A 23 1.65 -1.12 4.33
N LEU A 24 0.99 -2.13 3.90
CA LEU A 24 0.78 -3.43 4.49
C LEU A 24 2.06 -4.24 4.71
N ALA A 25 3.15 -3.72 5.13
CA ALA A 25 4.36 -4.50 5.15
C ALA A 25 5.00 -4.59 6.54
N SER A 26 5.15 -5.79 6.99
CA SER A 26 6.19 -6.24 7.91
C SER A 26 5.94 -6.19 9.42
N ALA A 27 4.81 -6.63 9.89
CA ALA A 27 4.72 -7.12 11.26
C ALA A 27 4.44 -8.61 11.25
N ILE A 28 5.46 -9.46 11.22
CA ILE A 28 5.48 -10.77 11.89
C ILE A 28 6.86 -11.41 11.65
N ALA A 29 7.76 -11.19 12.57
CA ALA A 29 8.87 -12.10 12.82
C ALA A 29 8.84 -12.46 14.30
N ALA A 30 7.97 -13.38 14.68
CA ALA A 30 8.14 -14.17 15.89
C ALA A 30 7.24 -15.40 15.84
N THR A 31 7.89 -16.56 16.02
CA THR A 31 7.35 -17.87 16.39
C THR A 31 6.64 -18.67 15.32
N SER A 32 7.44 -19.37 14.51
CA SER A 32 7.00 -20.62 13.86
C SER A 32 7.17 -21.78 14.85
N ARG A 33 6.08 -22.28 15.35
CA ARG A 33 6.00 -23.66 15.88
C ARG A 33 5.20 -24.48 14.91
N ALA A 34 5.84 -25.48 14.31
CA ALA A 34 5.26 -26.42 13.37
C ALA A 34 4.13 -27.23 14.05
N LEU A 35 2.97 -27.26 13.41
CA LEU A 35 1.93 -28.25 13.65
C LEU A 35 1.48 -28.81 12.30
N THR A 36 1.63 -30.10 12.17
CA THR A 36 1.27 -30.94 11.01
C THR A 36 -0.25 -30.93 10.81
N PRO A 37 -0.78 -30.76 9.58
CA PRO A 37 -2.20 -30.79 9.36
C PRO A 37 -2.71 -32.23 9.06
N PRO A 38 -3.94 -32.59 9.46
CA PRO A 38 -4.59 -33.85 9.07
C PRO A 38 -5.17 -33.73 7.65
N GLN A 39 -5.04 -34.84 6.90
CA GLN A 39 -5.59 -34.97 5.55
C GLN A 39 -7.12 -35.09 5.59
N GLY A 40 -7.83 -34.20 4.94
CA GLY A 40 -9.27 -34.21 4.72
C GLY A 40 -9.65 -34.34 3.24
N LYS A 41 -10.55 -35.24 2.91
CA LYS A 41 -11.01 -35.68 1.58
C LYS A 41 -11.54 -34.55 0.71
N LYS A 42 -11.08 -34.52 -0.54
CA LYS A 42 -11.51 -33.57 -1.60
C LYS A 42 -12.97 -33.78 -1.99
N LYS A 43 -13.83 -32.76 -1.85
CA LYS A 43 -15.09 -32.62 -2.59
C LYS A 43 -14.84 -31.74 -3.84
N ARG A 44 -15.34 -32.26 -4.98
CA ARG A 44 -15.24 -31.65 -6.31
C ARG A 44 -16.08 -30.36 -6.34
N PRO A 45 -15.56 -29.18 -6.77
CA PRO A 45 -16.38 -27.97 -6.91
C PRO A 45 -17.18 -28.01 -8.21
N VAL A 46 -18.44 -27.61 -8.12
CA VAL A 46 -19.33 -27.31 -9.25
C VAL A 46 -18.90 -25.99 -9.85
N ALA A 47 -18.70 -25.93 -11.17
CA ALA A 47 -18.30 -24.73 -11.88
C ALA A 47 -19.41 -23.68 -11.87
N PRO A 48 -19.14 -22.42 -11.49
CA PRO A 48 -20.10 -21.34 -11.62
C PRO A 48 -20.19 -20.86 -13.07
N ASN A 49 -21.41 -20.61 -13.49
CA ASN A 49 -21.78 -20.07 -14.81
C ASN A 49 -21.05 -18.73 -15.05
N ARG A 50 -20.13 -18.68 -16.02
CA ARG A 50 -19.41 -17.48 -16.40
C ARG A 50 -20.32 -16.56 -17.20
N VAL A 51 -20.78 -15.48 -16.57
CA VAL A 51 -21.27 -14.31 -17.30
C VAL A 51 -20.03 -13.62 -17.91
N PRO A 52 -20.03 -13.29 -19.23
CA PRO A 52 -18.88 -12.58 -19.83
C PRO A 52 -18.66 -11.24 -19.11
N PRO A 53 -17.43 -10.85 -18.81
CA PRO A 53 -17.17 -9.56 -18.20
C PRO A 53 -17.58 -8.45 -19.17
N ALA A 54 -18.48 -7.58 -18.72
CA ALA A 54 -18.77 -6.33 -19.43
C ALA A 54 -17.47 -5.55 -19.58
N LYS A 55 -17.21 -5.02 -20.80
CA LYS A 55 -16.06 -4.15 -21.08
C LYS A 55 -16.07 -3.03 -20.04
N PRO A 56 -15.01 -2.84 -19.23
CA PRO A 56 -15.00 -1.78 -18.25
C PRO A 56 -15.21 -0.45 -18.95
N ALA A 57 -16.22 0.33 -18.53
CA ALA A 57 -16.28 1.74 -18.89
C ALA A 57 -14.93 2.35 -18.45
N GLU A 58 -14.32 3.21 -19.28
CA GLU A 58 -13.08 3.89 -18.94
C GLU A 58 -13.29 4.58 -17.58
N ALA A 59 -12.66 4.04 -16.56
CA ALA A 59 -12.77 4.58 -15.22
C ALA A 59 -12.22 6.01 -15.25
N HIS A 60 -13.01 6.95 -14.74
CA HIS A 60 -12.54 8.33 -14.60
C HIS A 60 -11.28 8.31 -13.72
N ILE A 61 -10.13 8.63 -14.34
CA ILE A 61 -8.84 8.70 -13.66
C ILE A 61 -8.71 10.09 -13.03
N PRO A 62 -8.72 10.20 -11.69
CA PRO A 62 -8.78 11.48 -11.01
C PRO A 62 -7.39 12.14 -10.82
N PHE A 63 -6.34 11.61 -11.40
CA PHE A 63 -4.97 12.10 -11.28
C PHE A 63 -4.32 12.25 -12.67
N ARG A 64 -3.22 12.98 -12.74
CA ARG A 64 -2.50 13.25 -13.98
C ARG A 64 -1.00 13.03 -13.81
N ALA A 65 -0.30 12.81 -14.92
CA ALA A 65 1.16 12.81 -14.95
C ALA A 65 1.71 14.16 -14.45
N GLY A 66 2.77 14.10 -13.66
CA GLY A 66 3.38 15.26 -13.01
C GLY A 66 2.75 15.64 -11.67
N GLU A 67 1.65 15.04 -11.25
CA GLU A 67 1.08 15.29 -9.92
C GLU A 67 2.06 14.89 -8.83
N LYS A 68 2.24 15.76 -7.83
CA LYS A 68 3.03 15.49 -6.63
C LYS A 68 2.24 15.88 -5.39
N LEU A 69 2.26 15.03 -4.39
CA LEU A 69 1.57 15.20 -3.12
C LEU A 69 2.58 15.01 -2.00
N ASP A 70 2.79 16.04 -1.20
CA ASP A 70 3.71 16.03 -0.07
C ASP A 70 2.96 15.83 1.24
N TYR A 71 3.52 14.97 2.10
CA TYR A 71 2.93 14.62 3.38
C TYR A 71 3.95 14.68 4.50
N ARG A 72 3.46 14.95 5.72
CA ARG A 72 4.19 14.66 6.96
C ARG A 72 3.63 13.41 7.63
N ILE A 73 4.47 12.69 8.36
CA ILE A 73 4.09 11.56 9.18
C ILE A 73 4.07 12.01 10.63
N LEU A 74 2.90 11.98 11.26
CA LEU A 74 2.72 12.34 12.66
C LEU A 74 2.42 11.08 13.49
N TRP A 75 3.19 10.86 14.53
CA TRP A 75 2.87 9.86 15.53
C TRP A 75 2.06 10.50 16.66
N SER A 76 0.75 10.24 16.66
CA SER A 76 -0.21 10.96 17.49
C SER A 76 0.03 10.82 18.99
N LYS A 77 0.48 9.64 19.46
CA LYS A 77 0.72 9.40 20.90
C LYS A 77 1.80 10.32 21.50
N PHE A 78 2.78 10.71 20.70
CA PHE A 78 3.91 11.53 21.14
C PHE A 78 3.92 12.92 20.49
N PHE A 79 2.97 13.22 19.63
CA PHE A 79 2.92 14.46 18.82
C PHE A 79 4.23 14.74 18.09
N VAL A 80 4.94 13.66 17.66
CA VAL A 80 6.22 13.74 16.98
C VAL A 80 6.01 13.67 15.48
N ASN A 81 6.56 14.64 14.77
CA ASN A 81 6.73 14.53 13.32
C ASN A 81 7.88 13.55 13.06
N ALA A 82 7.55 12.38 12.51
CA ALA A 82 8.49 11.28 12.33
C ALA A 82 9.19 11.31 10.98
N GLY A 83 8.59 11.95 9.99
CA GLY A 83 9.13 11.93 8.64
C GLY A 83 8.24 12.64 7.62
N THR A 84 8.67 12.56 6.37
CA THR A 84 7.94 13.07 5.21
C THR A 84 7.75 11.96 4.19
N VAL A 85 6.69 12.08 3.40
CA VAL A 85 6.42 11.22 2.24
C VAL A 85 6.05 12.11 1.06
N ARG A 86 6.59 11.81 -0.11
CA ARG A 86 6.12 12.34 -1.38
C ARG A 86 5.51 11.22 -2.20
N LEU A 87 4.26 11.38 -2.62
CA LEU A 87 3.65 10.56 -3.66
C LEU A 87 3.65 11.32 -4.97
N ALA A 88 4.04 10.66 -6.07
CA ALA A 88 4.07 11.27 -7.38
C ALA A 88 3.46 10.34 -8.44
N VAL A 89 2.74 10.94 -9.38
CA VAL A 89 2.39 10.33 -10.66
C VAL A 89 3.44 10.77 -11.67
N ILE A 90 4.44 9.94 -11.93
CA ILE A 90 5.57 10.31 -12.77
C ILE A 90 5.12 10.50 -14.21
N GLU A 91 4.56 9.45 -14.80
CA GLU A 91 4.16 9.45 -16.20
C GLU A 91 3.20 8.29 -16.52
N ARG A 92 2.63 8.34 -17.72
CA ARG A 92 2.03 7.17 -18.37
C ARG A 92 2.83 6.87 -19.62
N ARG A 93 3.31 5.63 -19.76
CA ARG A 93 4.18 5.22 -20.86
C ARG A 93 4.01 3.75 -21.25
N PRO A 94 4.49 3.37 -22.45
CA PRO A 94 4.68 1.97 -22.79
C PRO A 94 5.68 1.31 -21.82
N PHE A 95 5.27 0.16 -21.27
CA PHE A 95 6.06 -0.60 -20.30
C PHE A 95 5.89 -2.09 -20.56
N HIS A 96 6.96 -2.77 -21.03
CA HIS A 96 6.96 -4.20 -21.39
C HIS A 96 5.82 -4.59 -22.35
N GLY A 97 5.55 -3.75 -23.37
CA GLY A 97 4.52 -4.02 -24.39
C GLY A 97 3.09 -3.72 -23.96
N LYS A 98 2.90 -3.12 -22.78
CA LYS A 98 1.63 -2.62 -22.29
C LYS A 98 1.74 -1.13 -21.95
N GLU A 99 0.61 -0.43 -21.89
CA GLU A 99 0.59 0.90 -21.26
C GLU A 99 0.61 0.77 -19.75
N ALA A 100 1.38 1.61 -19.06
CA ALA A 100 1.44 1.66 -17.61
C ALA A 100 1.49 3.07 -17.07
N TRP A 101 0.84 3.27 -15.91
CA TRP A 101 1.12 4.37 -15.02
C TRP A 101 2.36 4.05 -14.20
N HIS A 102 3.26 5.01 -14.07
CA HIS A 102 4.39 4.97 -13.16
C HIS A 102 4.08 5.88 -11.96
N PHE A 103 3.89 5.27 -10.81
CA PHE A 103 3.73 5.94 -9.52
C PHE A 103 5.01 5.78 -8.71
N GLN A 104 5.37 6.82 -7.97
CA GLN A 104 6.53 6.80 -7.09
C GLN A 104 6.14 7.29 -5.69
N ALA A 105 6.73 6.66 -4.67
CA ALA A 105 6.69 7.15 -3.31
C ALA A 105 8.11 7.27 -2.77
N GLN A 106 8.39 8.37 -2.11
CA GLN A 106 9.66 8.61 -1.41
C GLN A 106 9.35 8.93 0.05
N ALA A 107 10.05 8.27 0.96
CA ALA A 107 9.84 8.40 2.40
C ALA A 107 11.15 8.67 3.11
N HIS A 108 11.16 9.66 4.01
CA HIS A 108 12.35 10.07 4.76
C HIS A 108 11.99 10.31 6.22
N THR A 109 12.81 9.79 7.13
CA THR A 109 12.75 10.22 8.54
C THR A 109 13.44 11.56 8.71
N ILE A 110 12.97 12.35 9.67
CA ILE A 110 13.49 13.70 9.92
C ILE A 110 13.94 13.88 11.37
N ASP A 111 14.74 14.92 11.61
CA ASP A 111 15.13 15.43 12.92
C ASP A 111 15.60 14.36 13.92
N THR A 112 15.02 14.39 15.11
CA THR A 112 15.35 13.46 16.20
C THR A 112 15.07 12.01 15.85
N VAL A 113 14.01 11.74 15.06
CA VAL A 113 13.71 10.37 14.64
C VAL A 113 14.79 9.85 13.71
N ARG A 114 15.33 10.67 12.82
CA ARG A 114 16.44 10.31 11.92
C ARG A 114 17.72 9.96 12.69
N MET A 115 17.99 10.64 13.81
CA MET A 115 19.13 10.31 14.67
C MET A 115 19.03 8.91 15.29
N LEU A 116 17.80 8.46 15.58
CA LEU A 116 17.53 7.13 16.14
C LEU A 116 17.35 6.08 15.04
N PHE A 117 16.73 6.47 13.94
CA PHE A 117 16.41 5.60 12.83
C PHE A 117 16.40 6.36 11.50
N ALA A 118 17.55 6.36 10.82
CA ALA A 118 17.66 6.97 9.48
C ALA A 118 17.01 6.05 8.44
N LEU A 119 16.04 6.62 7.68
CA LEU A 119 15.33 5.95 6.61
C LEU A 119 15.21 6.90 5.42
N ASP A 120 15.59 6.43 4.24
CA ASP A 120 15.44 7.10 2.96
C ASP A 120 15.02 6.05 1.91
N ASP A 121 13.72 5.78 1.86
CA ASP A 121 13.17 4.72 1.01
C ASP A 121 12.49 5.31 -0.23
N GLN A 122 12.61 4.59 -1.34
CA GLN A 122 11.86 4.86 -2.56
C GLN A 122 11.15 3.60 -3.03
N PHE A 123 9.94 3.79 -3.53
CA PHE A 123 9.10 2.76 -4.11
C PHE A 123 8.60 3.21 -5.46
N ASP A 124 8.67 2.33 -6.46
CA ASP A 124 8.13 2.56 -7.79
C ASP A 124 7.10 1.49 -8.12
N SER A 125 5.93 1.91 -8.57
CA SER A 125 4.80 1.07 -8.94
C SER A 125 4.46 1.31 -10.41
N TYR A 126 4.41 0.23 -11.18
CA TYR A 126 3.95 0.26 -12.56
C TYR A 126 2.63 -0.49 -12.64
N SER A 127 1.57 0.24 -12.97
CA SER A 127 0.20 -0.29 -12.95
C SER A 127 -0.49 -0.10 -14.29
N GLU A 128 -1.22 -1.12 -14.75
CA GLU A 128 -2.01 -1.08 -15.97
C GLU A 128 -3.09 0.00 -15.88
N PRO A 129 -3.29 0.84 -16.92
CA PRO A 129 -4.36 1.82 -16.94
C PRO A 129 -5.74 1.17 -16.81
N GLY A 130 -6.67 1.90 -16.21
CA GLY A 130 -8.05 1.45 -16.02
C GLY A 130 -8.22 0.62 -14.75
N ALA A 131 -7.80 -0.64 -14.73
CA ALA A 131 -7.97 -1.52 -13.58
C ALA A 131 -6.89 -1.32 -12.48
N MET A 132 -5.82 -0.58 -12.75
CA MET A 132 -4.68 -0.38 -11.85
C MET A 132 -4.09 -1.71 -11.34
N VAL A 133 -4.04 -2.72 -12.20
CA VAL A 133 -3.39 -4.00 -11.88
C VAL A 133 -1.89 -3.81 -11.95
N GLY A 134 -1.17 -4.28 -10.93
CA GLY A 134 0.28 -4.14 -10.85
C GLY A 134 1.01 -4.98 -11.91
N LEU A 135 1.94 -4.36 -12.60
CA LEU A 135 2.84 -4.98 -13.57
C LEU A 135 4.22 -5.20 -12.97
N GLN A 136 4.73 -4.21 -12.26
CA GLN A 136 6.02 -4.26 -11.58
C GLN A 136 5.98 -3.41 -10.31
N TYR A 137 6.67 -3.88 -9.30
CA TYR A 137 6.85 -3.19 -8.03
C TYR A 137 8.33 -3.20 -7.66
N GLU A 138 8.87 -2.03 -7.34
CA GLU A 138 10.27 -1.84 -7.01
C GLU A 138 10.39 -1.21 -5.62
N MET A 139 11.36 -1.68 -4.86
CA MET A 139 11.66 -1.19 -3.51
C MET A 139 13.16 -0.89 -3.43
N TYR A 140 13.49 0.34 -3.13
CA TYR A 140 14.85 0.83 -2.88
C TYR A 140 14.90 1.32 -1.44
N LEU A 141 15.28 0.42 -0.54
CA LEU A 141 15.30 0.67 0.89
C LEU A 141 16.69 1.09 1.33
N ARG A 142 16.77 2.20 2.04
CA ARG A 142 18.01 2.66 2.68
C ARG A 142 17.72 2.96 4.14
N GLU A 143 17.93 1.96 4.98
CA GLU A 143 17.62 1.98 6.40
C GLU A 143 18.87 1.76 7.25
N GLN A 144 19.15 2.67 8.20
CA GLN A 144 20.31 2.54 9.12
C GLN A 144 21.64 2.29 8.38
N GLY A 145 21.84 2.94 7.22
CA GLY A 145 23.02 2.76 6.39
C GLY A 145 23.10 1.44 5.62
N LYS A 146 22.05 0.62 5.65
CA LYS A 146 21.94 -0.60 4.85
C LYS A 146 21.08 -0.31 3.63
N GLU A 147 21.48 -0.83 2.48
CA GLU A 147 20.72 -0.73 1.23
C GLU A 147 20.18 -2.10 0.84
N GLN A 148 18.91 -2.13 0.44
CA GLN A 148 18.27 -3.31 -0.12
C GLN A 148 17.40 -2.90 -1.30
N ASN A 149 17.71 -3.42 -2.48
CA ASN A 149 16.95 -3.17 -3.69
C ASN A 149 16.21 -4.44 -4.10
N SER A 150 14.96 -4.30 -4.48
CA SER A 150 14.13 -5.42 -4.92
C SER A 150 13.24 -4.97 -6.06
N VAL A 151 13.16 -5.79 -7.11
CA VAL A 151 12.29 -5.57 -8.28
C VAL A 151 11.44 -6.82 -8.46
N PHE A 152 10.12 -6.66 -8.46
CA PHE A 152 9.15 -7.74 -8.61
C PHE A 152 8.32 -7.51 -9.87
N ARG A 153 8.46 -8.41 -10.87
CA ARG A 153 7.64 -8.42 -12.08
C ARG A 153 6.45 -9.33 -11.86
N MET A 154 5.26 -8.74 -11.80
CA MET A 154 4.04 -9.45 -11.46
C MET A 154 3.29 -9.92 -12.70
N THR A 155 2.77 -11.15 -12.66
CA THR A 155 1.83 -11.67 -13.66
C THR A 155 0.82 -12.61 -13.03
N SER A 156 -0.41 -12.54 -13.48
CA SER A 156 -1.46 -13.52 -13.12
C SER A 156 -1.58 -14.64 -14.16
N GLU A 157 -1.15 -14.40 -15.38
CA GLU A 157 -1.24 -15.31 -16.52
C GLU A 157 0.04 -15.29 -17.35
N GLY A 158 0.37 -16.44 -17.93
CA GLY A 158 1.52 -16.57 -18.81
C GLY A 158 2.87 -16.45 -18.11
N THR A 159 3.88 -16.01 -18.87
CA THR A 159 5.23 -15.73 -18.40
C THR A 159 5.35 -14.23 -18.09
N PRO A 160 5.95 -13.84 -16.97
CA PRO A 160 6.25 -12.43 -16.69
C PRO A 160 7.09 -11.82 -17.83
N ALA A 161 6.91 -10.52 -18.05
CA ALA A 161 7.69 -9.79 -19.03
C ALA A 161 9.19 -10.00 -18.78
N PRO A 162 10.03 -10.14 -19.82
CA PRO A 162 11.47 -10.23 -19.66
C PRO A 162 12.01 -8.95 -19.03
N GLY A 163 13.06 -9.05 -18.21
CA GLY A 163 13.68 -7.92 -17.54
C GLY A 163 14.43 -8.34 -16.27
N SER A 164 15.07 -7.39 -15.62
CA SER A 164 15.72 -7.57 -14.31
C SER A 164 14.70 -7.81 -13.19
N GLY A 165 15.15 -8.38 -12.09
CA GLY A 165 14.33 -8.63 -10.90
C GLY A 165 13.62 -9.99 -10.89
N THR A 166 12.84 -10.20 -9.83
CA THR A 166 12.18 -11.46 -9.54
C THR A 166 10.82 -11.55 -10.23
N ALA A 167 10.60 -12.60 -11.01
CA ALA A 167 9.29 -12.89 -11.57
C ALA A 167 8.36 -13.50 -10.51
N VAL A 168 7.21 -12.88 -10.28
CA VAL A 168 6.25 -13.31 -9.26
C VAL A 168 4.90 -13.61 -9.90
N ARG A 169 4.39 -14.83 -9.66
CA ARG A 169 3.04 -15.19 -10.05
C ARG A 169 2.06 -14.77 -8.97
N VAL A 170 1.12 -13.92 -9.33
CA VAL A 170 0.13 -13.33 -8.43
C VAL A 170 -1.30 -13.69 -8.85
N LEU A 171 -2.29 -13.40 -8.03
CA LEU A 171 -3.70 -13.56 -8.38
C LEU A 171 -4.13 -12.49 -9.41
N PRO A 172 -5.14 -12.78 -10.26
CA PRO A 172 -5.72 -11.75 -11.13
C PRO A 172 -6.19 -10.53 -10.33
N GLY A 173 -5.90 -9.34 -10.84
CA GLY A 173 -6.27 -8.09 -10.19
C GLY A 173 -5.36 -7.67 -9.02
N THR A 174 -4.22 -8.35 -8.80
CA THR A 174 -3.26 -7.98 -7.76
C THR A 174 -2.65 -6.62 -8.05
N ARG A 175 -2.52 -5.83 -6.99
CA ARG A 175 -1.84 -4.54 -6.96
C ARG A 175 -0.66 -4.61 -6.00
N ASP A 176 0.26 -3.69 -6.13
CA ASP A 176 1.18 -3.33 -5.07
C ASP A 176 0.54 -2.28 -4.14
N PRO A 177 1.15 -1.95 -2.99
CA PRO A 177 0.57 -1.02 -2.02
C PRO A 177 0.32 0.39 -2.59
N PHE A 178 1.19 0.89 -3.46
CA PHE A 178 1.03 2.23 -4.05
C PHE A 178 0.00 2.22 -5.17
N GLY A 179 0.03 1.21 -6.04
CA GLY A 179 -1.03 0.97 -7.02
C GLY A 179 -2.41 0.85 -6.37
N LEU A 180 -2.49 0.29 -5.15
CA LEU A 180 -3.73 0.28 -4.36
C LEU A 180 -4.22 1.69 -4.02
N VAL A 181 -3.36 2.59 -3.56
CA VAL A 181 -3.77 3.97 -3.20
C VAL A 181 -4.38 4.67 -4.42
N PHE A 182 -3.71 4.59 -5.58
CA PHE A 182 -4.22 5.21 -6.81
C PHE A 182 -5.48 4.52 -7.33
N PHE A 183 -5.61 3.20 -7.17
CA PHE A 183 -6.84 2.48 -7.45
C PHE A 183 -7.99 2.97 -6.58
N LEU A 184 -7.80 3.11 -5.27
CA LEU A 184 -8.84 3.58 -4.34
C LEU A 184 -9.29 5.01 -4.67
N ARG A 185 -8.40 5.87 -5.18
CA ARG A 185 -8.77 7.21 -5.71
C ARG A 185 -9.67 7.12 -6.94
N ALA A 186 -9.47 6.12 -7.79
CA ALA A 186 -10.23 5.95 -9.03
C ALA A 186 -11.61 5.28 -8.82
N VAL A 187 -11.84 4.64 -7.68
CA VAL A 187 -13.12 3.96 -7.37
C VAL A 187 -14.26 4.99 -7.28
N ASP A 188 -15.36 4.68 -7.94
CA ASP A 188 -16.65 5.37 -7.70
C ASP A 188 -17.27 4.80 -6.40
N TRP A 189 -16.97 5.45 -5.28
CA TRP A 189 -17.38 5.01 -3.96
C TRP A 189 -18.89 5.10 -3.73
N GLN A 190 -19.58 6.04 -4.37
CA GLN A 190 -21.05 6.16 -4.25
C GLN A 190 -21.74 4.96 -4.90
N ARG A 191 -21.20 4.50 -6.03
CA ARG A 191 -21.74 3.36 -6.75
C ARG A 191 -21.28 2.02 -6.18
N SER A 192 -20.01 1.90 -5.83
CA SER A 192 -19.40 0.62 -5.44
C SER A 192 -19.57 0.29 -3.96
N GLY A 193 -19.54 1.32 -3.09
CA GLY A 193 -19.63 1.20 -1.63
C GLY A 193 -18.48 0.41 -0.98
N LYS A 194 -18.03 -0.65 -1.64
CA LYS A 194 -16.92 -1.51 -1.20
C LYS A 194 -16.17 -2.11 -2.38
N VAL A 195 -14.88 -2.39 -2.17
CA VAL A 195 -14.02 -3.13 -3.11
C VAL A 195 -13.20 -4.17 -2.38
N HIS A 196 -12.81 -5.21 -3.10
CA HIS A 196 -11.96 -6.28 -2.61
C HIS A 196 -10.91 -6.60 -3.67
N CYS A 197 -9.64 -6.66 -3.28
CA CYS A 197 -8.57 -6.96 -4.22
C CYS A 197 -7.36 -7.59 -3.52
N PRO A 198 -6.61 -8.46 -4.21
CA PRO A 198 -5.34 -8.96 -3.74
C PRO A 198 -4.26 -7.86 -3.84
N VAL A 199 -3.35 -7.84 -2.85
CA VAL A 199 -2.20 -6.92 -2.78
C VAL A 199 -0.94 -7.69 -2.47
N PHE A 200 0.12 -7.45 -3.25
CA PHE A 200 1.44 -8.04 -3.04
C PHE A 200 2.39 -6.96 -2.51
N ASP A 201 2.94 -7.17 -1.31
CA ASP A 201 3.80 -6.21 -0.61
C ASP A 201 5.31 -6.36 -0.89
N GLY A 202 5.68 -7.24 -1.83
CA GLY A 202 7.07 -7.61 -2.10
C GLY A 202 7.51 -8.88 -1.37
N LYS A 203 6.72 -9.39 -0.41
CA LYS A 203 7.00 -10.62 0.34
C LYS A 203 5.83 -11.59 0.36
N LYS A 204 4.62 -11.07 0.56
CA LYS A 204 3.40 -11.86 0.73
C LYS A 204 2.26 -11.30 -0.11
N LEU A 205 1.29 -12.16 -0.34
CA LEU A 205 0.01 -11.79 -0.94
C LEU A 205 -1.04 -11.68 0.17
N TYR A 206 -1.71 -10.53 0.22
CA TYR A 206 -2.82 -10.24 1.11
C TYR A 206 -4.11 -10.04 0.34
N GLU A 207 -5.22 -10.18 1.02
CA GLU A 207 -6.53 -9.73 0.55
C GLU A 207 -6.86 -8.41 1.24
N VAL A 208 -7.20 -7.40 0.47
CA VAL A 208 -7.57 -6.09 1.00
C VAL A 208 -9.03 -5.83 0.72
N MET A 209 -9.76 -5.46 1.76
CA MET A 209 -11.13 -5.00 1.68
C MET A 209 -11.17 -3.52 2.02
N ALA A 210 -11.67 -2.69 1.12
CA ALA A 210 -11.91 -1.29 1.37
C ALA A 210 -13.40 -0.98 1.23
N ARG A 211 -13.94 -0.12 2.13
CA ARG A 211 -15.34 0.28 2.11
C ARG A 211 -15.49 1.76 2.43
N LEU A 212 -16.49 2.37 1.82
CA LEU A 212 -16.91 3.71 2.20
C LEU A 212 -17.53 3.65 3.61
N GLU A 213 -16.89 4.28 4.58
CA GLU A 213 -17.36 4.32 5.96
C GLU A 213 -18.10 5.63 6.25
N LEU A 214 -17.58 6.75 5.73
CA LEU A 214 -18.20 8.07 5.88
C LEU A 214 -18.16 8.77 4.51
N GLU A 215 -19.33 9.09 3.97
CA GLU A 215 -19.44 9.73 2.67
C GLU A 215 -19.02 11.20 2.71
N ARG A 216 -19.40 11.91 3.76
CA ARG A 216 -19.10 13.34 3.92
C ARG A 216 -18.58 13.61 5.31
N GLY A 217 -17.33 13.97 5.40
CA GLY A 217 -16.65 14.39 6.61
C GLY A 217 -15.75 15.58 6.34
N GLU A 218 -15.03 16.00 7.35
CA GLU A 218 -14.05 17.07 7.27
C GLU A 218 -12.68 16.54 7.71
N ALA A 219 -11.69 16.67 6.84
CA ALA A 219 -10.29 16.36 7.14
C ALA A 219 -9.51 17.67 7.34
N ARG A 220 -8.90 17.83 8.51
CA ARG A 220 -8.01 18.97 8.82
C ARG A 220 -6.59 18.50 8.79
N VAL A 221 -5.80 19.08 7.88
CA VAL A 221 -4.39 18.77 7.65
C VAL A 221 -3.61 20.07 7.41
N PRO A 222 -2.27 20.08 7.44
CA PRO A 222 -1.49 21.31 7.21
C PRO A 222 -1.79 22.02 5.91
N ALA A 223 -2.11 21.29 4.84
CA ALA A 223 -2.48 21.90 3.55
C ALA A 223 -3.85 22.60 3.57
N GLY A 224 -4.68 22.39 4.59
CA GLY A 224 -5.98 23.05 4.71
C GLY A 224 -7.07 22.16 5.32
N VAL A 225 -8.31 22.60 5.09
CA VAL A 225 -9.53 21.90 5.53
C VAL A 225 -10.27 21.41 4.29
N TYR A 226 -10.53 20.12 4.23
CA TYR A 226 -11.12 19.46 3.07
C TYR A 226 -12.44 18.76 3.44
N ALA A 227 -13.48 19.00 2.66
CA ALA A 227 -14.60 18.08 2.62
C ALA A 227 -14.12 16.76 1.98
N ALA A 228 -14.29 15.64 2.67
CA ALA A 228 -13.70 14.37 2.26
C ALA A 228 -14.57 13.17 2.65
N SER A 229 -14.44 12.10 1.88
CA SER A 229 -14.96 10.78 2.23
C SER A 229 -13.91 9.97 2.96
N ARG A 230 -14.32 9.20 3.98
CA ARG A 230 -13.45 8.27 4.70
C ARG A 230 -13.68 6.84 4.25
N ILE A 231 -12.60 6.22 3.79
CA ILE A 231 -12.57 4.84 3.31
C ILE A 231 -11.84 3.99 4.35
N GLU A 232 -12.54 3.04 4.97
CA GLU A 232 -11.91 2.04 5.83
C GLU A 232 -11.21 0.98 4.97
N VAL A 233 -9.99 0.64 5.32
CA VAL A 233 -9.20 -0.41 4.65
C VAL A 233 -8.77 -1.46 5.68
N ARG A 234 -9.09 -2.70 5.40
CA ARG A 234 -8.79 -3.87 6.23
C ARG A 234 -8.01 -4.89 5.41
N VAL A 235 -7.10 -5.54 6.08
CA VAL A 235 -6.14 -6.46 5.47
C VAL A 235 -6.29 -7.85 6.05
N PHE A 236 -6.25 -8.84 5.17
CA PHE A 236 -6.42 -10.24 5.53
C PHE A 236 -5.27 -11.09 4.96
N GLU A 237 -4.74 -11.98 5.77
CA GLU A 237 -3.83 -13.04 5.34
C GLU A 237 -4.54 -14.37 5.49
N ARG A 238 -4.74 -15.10 4.37
CA ARG A 238 -5.42 -16.41 4.33
C ARG A 238 -6.81 -16.40 5.01
N GLY A 239 -7.56 -15.33 4.78
CA GLY A 239 -8.92 -15.18 5.31
C GLY A 239 -8.99 -14.70 6.77
N THR A 240 -7.85 -14.47 7.45
CA THR A 240 -7.80 -13.92 8.81
C THR A 240 -7.36 -12.46 8.75
N GLU A 241 -8.09 -11.57 9.42
CA GLU A 241 -7.70 -10.17 9.51
C GLU A 241 -6.35 -10.03 10.21
N VAL A 242 -5.44 -9.31 9.58
CA VAL A 242 -4.12 -9.05 10.16
C VAL A 242 -4.28 -7.99 11.26
N PRO A 243 -3.89 -8.29 12.51
CA PRO A 243 -4.02 -7.33 13.59
C PRO A 243 -3.23 -6.04 13.33
N GLN A 244 -3.76 -4.91 13.75
CA GLN A 244 -3.10 -3.59 13.70
C GLN A 244 -2.66 -3.17 12.28
N THR A 245 -3.43 -3.56 11.27
CA THR A 245 -3.22 -3.14 9.88
C THR A 245 -4.44 -2.41 9.32
N ARG A 246 -5.41 -2.07 10.18
CA ARG A 246 -6.55 -1.26 9.77
C ARG A 246 -6.10 0.17 9.58
N PHE A 247 -6.51 0.76 8.45
CA PHE A 247 -6.28 2.18 8.22
C PHE A 247 -7.47 2.83 7.52
N TRP A 248 -7.52 4.16 7.57
CA TRP A 248 -8.53 4.96 6.92
C TRP A 248 -7.87 5.93 5.96
N LEU A 249 -8.34 5.92 4.72
CA LEU A 249 -7.94 6.85 3.68
C LEU A 249 -9.02 7.91 3.52
N TRP A 250 -8.64 9.18 3.64
CA TRP A 250 -9.52 10.32 3.42
C TRP A 250 -9.28 10.88 2.03
N LEU A 251 -10.31 10.84 1.18
CA LEU A 251 -10.30 11.34 -0.18
C LEU A 251 -11.11 12.63 -0.26
N ALA A 252 -10.48 13.74 -0.65
CA ALA A 252 -11.16 15.01 -0.83
C ALA A 252 -12.24 14.93 -1.91
N HIS A 253 -13.26 15.79 -1.79
CA HIS A 253 -14.32 15.94 -2.79
C HIS A 253 -13.91 16.87 -3.94
N ASP A 254 -12.62 16.96 -4.23
CA ASP A 254 -12.09 17.63 -5.41
C ASP A 254 -12.10 16.70 -6.65
N ALA A 255 -11.83 17.27 -7.83
CA ALA A 255 -11.77 16.50 -9.07
C ALA A 255 -10.66 15.45 -9.07
N ALA A 256 -9.58 15.70 -8.33
CA ALA A 256 -8.43 14.81 -8.20
C ALA A 256 -8.67 13.70 -7.15
N ARG A 257 -9.74 13.77 -6.36
CA ARG A 257 -9.97 12.88 -5.21
C ARG A 257 -8.69 12.75 -4.39
N THR A 258 -8.12 13.92 -4.05
CA THR A 258 -6.82 14.01 -3.38
C THR A 258 -6.83 13.23 -2.06
N PRO A 259 -5.90 12.30 -1.84
CA PRO A 259 -5.75 11.60 -0.57
C PRO A 259 -5.15 12.58 0.45
N VAL A 260 -5.98 13.22 1.26
CA VAL A 260 -5.56 14.30 2.15
C VAL A 260 -5.05 13.82 3.50
N LEU A 261 -5.50 12.63 3.93
CA LEU A 261 -5.13 12.07 5.22
C LEU A 261 -5.19 10.54 5.16
N VAL A 262 -4.18 9.89 5.75
CA VAL A 262 -4.24 8.47 6.12
C VAL A 262 -4.08 8.37 7.63
N GLU A 263 -4.98 7.64 8.27
CA GLU A 263 -4.90 7.29 9.69
C GLU A 263 -4.72 5.78 9.80
N ALA A 264 -3.71 5.33 10.53
CA ALA A 264 -3.44 3.91 10.71
C ALA A 264 -3.31 3.55 12.19
N GLU A 265 -4.00 2.49 12.60
CA GLU A 265 -3.76 1.87 13.90
C GLU A 265 -2.41 1.18 13.90
N ILE A 266 -1.58 1.52 14.88
CA ILE A 266 -0.28 0.90 15.08
C ILE A 266 -0.15 0.44 16.54
N PRO A 267 0.76 -0.48 16.88
CA PRO A 267 0.86 -1.05 18.24
C PRO A 267 0.95 -0.04 19.37
N PHE A 268 1.37 1.19 19.06
CA PHE A 268 1.62 2.23 20.07
C PHE A 268 0.83 3.51 19.82
N GLY A 269 -0.36 3.41 19.20
CA GLY A 269 -1.24 4.55 18.98
C GLY A 269 -1.77 4.65 17.55
N VAL A 270 -1.91 5.86 17.05
CA VAL A 270 -2.34 6.14 15.67
C VAL A 270 -1.23 6.88 14.94
N ALA A 271 -0.86 6.41 13.78
CA ALA A 271 -0.04 7.16 12.83
C ALA A 271 -0.95 7.95 11.89
N ARG A 272 -0.58 9.19 11.60
CA ARG A 272 -1.27 10.06 10.65
C ARG A 272 -0.31 10.50 9.55
N VAL A 273 -0.71 10.32 8.30
CA VAL A 273 -0.01 10.89 7.14
C VAL A 273 -0.87 12.00 6.60
N GLU A 274 -0.42 13.22 6.81
CA GLU A 274 -1.20 14.43 6.59
C GLU A 274 -0.63 15.22 5.42
N LEU A 275 -1.49 15.58 4.46
CA LEU A 275 -1.12 16.39 3.31
C LEU A 275 -0.57 17.75 3.76
N THR A 276 0.60 18.12 3.23
CA THR A 276 1.27 19.42 3.47
C THR A 276 1.29 20.29 2.23
N GLY A 277 1.22 19.71 1.03
CA GLY A 277 1.21 20.41 -0.25
C GLY A 277 0.82 19.50 -1.41
N ALA A 278 0.36 20.11 -2.51
CA ALA A 278 0.03 19.46 -3.76
C ALA A 278 0.46 20.34 -4.94
N GLU A 279 1.09 19.73 -5.97
CA GLU A 279 1.53 20.38 -7.22
C GLU A 279 0.89 19.71 -8.45
#